data_48c950d069c58be285a0d7a8a38864bd
#
_entry.id   48c950d069c58be285a0d7a8a38864bd
#
_cell.length_a   1.000
_cell.length_b   1.000
_cell.length_c   1.000
_cell.angle_alpha   90.00
_cell.angle_beta   90.00
_cell.angle_gamma   90.00
#
_symmetry.space_group_name_H-M   'P 1'
#
loop_
_entity.id
_entity.type
_entity.pdbx_description
1 polymer ?
#
loop_
_entity_poly.entity_id
_entity_poly.type
_entity_poly.pdbx_seq_one_letter_code
_entity_poly.pdbx_strand_id
1 'polypeptide(L)'
;LEDFIFIILIYNNFIKKYIPVLPNNFKPFKSNKQNLIRVGPKRDGGYIIDKRIIKKSKTIITCGLNDDWEFEKNYLQINPECNVIAYDHTVNKKFWKMRFKKDFLALIMLKKLTFNKILDVFKYIDYKFFFKDKNIHFSKKIVQKKNKSHEVSIKEILNKKQNIILKIDIEGDEYKILGAVNNECHKINLLIVEFHNISKNIGKIKKFLSNSKFKIIHLHANNYGGIDKFNNPNVIEVTLINSKKFFVNKKKSTKKYPILGLDYKNLKRREDIRLKFND
;
A
#
# COMPACT_ATOMS: atom_id res chain seq x y z
N LEU A 1 7.39 -14.22 -46.31
CA LEU A 1 7.64 -12.90 -45.65
C LEU A 1 6.32 -12.24 -45.25
N GLU A 2 5.32 -12.29 -46.12
CA GLU A 2 3.98 -11.71 -45.87
C GLU A 2 3.25 -12.40 -44.70
N ASP A 3 3.32 -13.73 -44.60
CA ASP A 3 2.73 -14.45 -43.45
C ASP A 3 3.40 -14.11 -42.14
N PHE A 4 4.70 -13.82 -42.13
CA PHE A 4 5.43 -13.44 -40.93
C PHE A 4 5.07 -12.01 -40.49
N ILE A 5 4.87 -11.11 -41.46
CA ILE A 5 4.42 -9.72 -41.21
C ILE A 5 2.97 -9.73 -40.71
N PHE A 6 2.12 -10.59 -41.27
CA PHE A 6 0.72 -10.77 -40.85
C PHE A 6 0.62 -11.32 -39.43
N ILE A 7 1.46 -12.29 -39.07
CA ILE A 7 1.55 -12.82 -37.70
C ILE A 7 2.03 -11.77 -36.73
N ILE A 8 3.03 -10.95 -37.10
CA ILE A 8 3.52 -9.83 -36.27
C ILE A 8 2.45 -8.75 -36.13
N LEU A 9 1.68 -8.44 -37.17
CA LEU A 9 0.57 -7.48 -37.13
C LEU A 9 -0.61 -8.01 -36.30
N ILE A 10 -0.93 -9.30 -36.39
CA ILE A 10 -1.93 -9.95 -35.52
C ILE A 10 -1.42 -9.97 -34.08
N TYR A 11 -0.16 -10.33 -33.83
CA TYR A 11 0.44 -10.32 -32.51
C TYR A 11 0.51 -8.91 -31.90
N ASN A 12 0.83 -7.89 -32.70
CA ASN A 12 0.80 -6.48 -32.27
C ASN A 12 -0.62 -5.92 -32.11
N ASN A 13 -1.61 -6.41 -32.86
CA ASN A 13 -3.02 -6.05 -32.64
C ASN A 13 -3.65 -6.80 -31.45
N PHE A 14 -3.19 -8.02 -31.12
CA PHE A 14 -3.59 -8.74 -29.89
C PHE A 14 -3.02 -8.12 -28.62
N ILE A 15 -1.89 -7.40 -28.71
CA ILE A 15 -1.36 -6.59 -27.64
C ILE A 15 -1.82 -5.12 -27.82
N LYS A 16 -3.08 -4.86 -28.10
CA LYS A 16 -3.68 -3.60 -27.68
C LYS A 16 -3.72 -3.66 -26.16
N LYS A 17 -2.69 -3.12 -25.53
CA LYS A 17 -2.56 -2.98 -24.08
C LYS A 17 -3.78 -2.18 -23.62
N TYR A 18 -4.86 -2.87 -23.26
CA TYR A 18 -6.08 -2.21 -22.78
C TYR A 18 -5.68 -1.42 -21.53
N ILE A 19 -5.74 -0.10 -21.64
CA ILE A 19 -5.46 0.77 -20.51
C ILE A 19 -6.71 0.78 -19.63
N PRO A 20 -6.63 0.32 -18.37
CA PRO A 20 -7.74 0.37 -17.45
C PRO A 20 -8.31 1.79 -17.31
N VAL A 21 -9.64 1.89 -17.27
CA VAL A 21 -10.36 3.15 -17.09
C VAL A 21 -11.12 3.11 -15.78
N LEU A 22 -10.64 3.84 -14.78
CA LEU A 22 -11.28 3.93 -13.49
C LEU A 22 -12.31 5.08 -13.47
N PRO A 23 -13.37 4.95 -12.64
CA PRO A 23 -14.34 6.05 -12.46
C PRO A 23 -13.68 7.32 -11.95
N ASN A 24 -14.25 8.49 -12.30
CA ASN A 24 -13.70 9.81 -11.93
C ASN A 24 -13.51 10.02 -10.42
N ASN A 25 -14.28 9.31 -9.58
CA ASN A 25 -14.08 9.33 -8.12
C ASN A 25 -12.67 8.90 -7.70
N PHE A 26 -12.00 8.05 -8.49
CA PHE A 26 -10.64 7.58 -8.24
C PHE A 26 -9.57 8.56 -8.72
N LYS A 27 -9.92 9.50 -9.62
CA LYS A 27 -8.98 10.48 -10.15
C LYS A 27 -8.44 11.34 -9.00
N PRO A 28 -7.11 11.37 -8.77
CA PRO A 28 -6.53 12.15 -7.69
C PRO A 28 -6.81 13.64 -7.81
N PHE A 29 -6.89 14.34 -6.70
CA PHE A 29 -6.91 15.79 -6.68
C PHE A 29 -5.51 16.36 -7.00
N LYS A 30 -5.48 17.55 -7.60
CA LYS A 30 -4.23 18.21 -7.97
C LYS A 30 -3.36 18.45 -6.73
N SER A 31 -2.19 17.87 -6.71
CA SER A 31 -1.15 18.08 -5.69
C SER A 31 0.09 18.69 -6.31
N ASN A 32 0.77 19.57 -5.58
CA ASN A 32 2.08 20.05 -6.01
C ASN A 32 3.05 18.87 -6.03
N LYS A 33 3.71 18.65 -7.19
CA LYS A 33 4.69 17.56 -7.35
C LYS A 33 5.79 17.62 -6.27
N GLN A 34 6.20 18.82 -5.89
CA GLN A 34 7.22 19.04 -4.85
C GLN A 34 6.79 18.56 -3.45
N ASN A 35 5.48 18.42 -3.20
CA ASN A 35 4.97 17.91 -1.93
C ASN A 35 4.86 16.39 -1.89
N LEU A 36 4.86 15.72 -3.03
CA LEU A 36 4.76 14.26 -3.08
C LEU A 36 6.16 13.65 -3.05
N ILE A 37 6.37 12.73 -2.14
CA ILE A 37 7.61 11.95 -2.03
C ILE A 37 7.29 10.48 -1.91
N ARG A 38 8.19 9.65 -2.41
CA ARG A 38 8.15 8.21 -2.16
C ARG A 38 8.82 7.89 -0.84
N VAL A 39 8.18 7.08 -0.04
CA VAL A 39 8.71 6.47 1.18
C VAL A 39 8.62 4.96 1.01
N GLY A 40 9.64 4.24 1.47
CA GLY A 40 9.78 2.81 1.24
C GLY A 40 10.57 2.46 -0.02
N PRO A 41 10.63 1.18 -0.37
CA PRO A 41 11.48 0.69 -1.45
C PRO A 41 10.99 1.13 -2.84
N LYS A 42 11.90 1.10 -3.84
CA LYS A 42 11.58 1.33 -5.26
C LYS A 42 11.04 0.06 -5.93
N ARG A 43 10.12 -0.61 -5.24
CA ARG A 43 9.41 -1.83 -5.60
C ARG A 43 8.12 -1.89 -4.78
N ASP A 44 7.50 -3.04 -4.69
CA ASP A 44 6.40 -3.30 -3.78
C ASP A 44 6.71 -2.87 -2.33
N GLY A 45 5.70 -2.39 -1.60
CA GLY A 45 5.84 -1.89 -0.24
C GLY A 45 6.32 -0.43 -0.11
N GLY A 46 6.52 0.30 -1.22
CA GLY A 46 6.81 1.73 -1.18
C GLY A 46 5.62 2.58 -1.65
N TYR A 47 5.31 3.65 -0.91
CA TYR A 47 4.11 4.47 -1.14
C TYR A 47 4.45 5.94 -1.33
N ILE A 48 3.61 6.65 -2.08
CA ILE A 48 3.72 8.10 -2.26
C ILE A 48 2.93 8.80 -1.16
N ILE A 49 3.58 9.70 -0.44
CA ILE A 49 2.96 10.49 0.63
C ILE A 49 3.16 11.98 0.41
N ASP A 50 2.38 12.79 1.13
CA ASP A 50 2.56 14.23 1.14
C ASP A 50 3.52 14.64 2.28
N LYS A 51 4.67 15.23 1.92
CA LYS A 51 5.71 15.62 2.89
C LYS A 51 5.24 16.62 3.95
N ARG A 52 4.16 17.38 3.68
CA ARG A 52 3.58 18.31 4.67
C ARG A 52 3.03 17.58 5.89
N ILE A 53 2.70 16.29 5.72
CA ILE A 53 2.13 15.43 6.77
C ILE A 53 3.21 14.92 7.72
N ILE A 54 4.44 14.74 7.24
CA ILE A 54 5.51 14.02 7.93
C ILE A 54 5.72 14.58 9.34
N LYS A 55 6.07 15.87 9.45
CA LYS A 55 6.33 16.53 10.74
C LYS A 55 5.08 16.72 11.61
N LYS A 56 3.89 16.55 11.03
CA LYS A 56 2.61 16.70 11.74
C LYS A 56 2.05 15.37 12.24
N SER A 57 2.70 14.25 11.91
CA SER A 57 2.29 12.93 12.34
C SER A 57 3.22 12.38 13.41
N LYS A 58 2.62 11.87 14.49
CA LYS A 58 3.35 11.34 15.66
C LYS A 58 3.41 9.81 15.66
N THR A 59 2.52 9.17 14.92
CA THR A 59 2.43 7.71 14.90
C THR A 59 2.09 7.23 13.49
N ILE A 60 2.81 6.22 13.03
CA ILE A 60 2.38 5.37 11.92
C ILE A 60 1.68 4.15 12.51
N ILE A 61 0.50 3.86 12.00
CA ILE A 61 -0.19 2.60 12.26
C ILE A 61 -0.22 1.81 10.96
N THR A 62 0.37 0.62 10.97
CA THR A 62 0.40 -0.30 9.84
C THR A 62 -0.51 -1.48 10.13
N CYS A 63 -1.49 -1.68 9.27
CA CYS A 63 -2.39 -2.82 9.23
C CYS A 63 -2.00 -3.73 8.05
N GLY A 64 -1.42 -4.89 8.34
CA GLY A 64 -0.74 -5.73 7.36
C GLY A 64 0.73 -5.31 7.21
N LEU A 65 1.61 -6.11 7.80
CA LEU A 65 3.04 -5.86 7.83
C LEU A 65 3.80 -6.82 6.89
N ASN A 66 3.31 -8.07 6.85
CA ASN A 66 4.03 -9.17 6.25
C ASN A 66 5.49 -9.26 6.77
N ASP A 67 6.43 -9.58 5.93
CA ASP A 67 7.85 -9.61 6.26
C ASP A 67 8.64 -8.41 5.72
N ASP A 68 7.95 -7.27 5.49
CA ASP A 68 8.56 -6.05 4.98
C ASP A 68 8.10 -4.81 5.75
N TRP A 69 9.06 -4.09 6.36
CA TRP A 69 8.86 -2.84 7.10
C TRP A 69 9.79 -1.72 6.60
N GLU A 70 10.22 -1.82 5.33
CA GLU A 70 11.07 -0.79 4.73
C GLU A 70 10.37 0.56 4.63
N PHE A 71 9.05 0.59 4.41
CA PHE A 71 8.28 1.83 4.43
C PHE A 71 8.39 2.52 5.79
N GLU A 72 8.16 1.77 6.86
CA GLU A 72 8.21 2.26 8.23
C GLU A 72 9.63 2.74 8.60
N LYS A 73 10.65 1.98 8.24
CA LYS A 73 12.07 2.37 8.44
C LYS A 73 12.40 3.67 7.72
N ASN A 74 12.09 3.76 6.43
CA ASN A 74 12.39 4.96 5.65
C ASN A 74 11.60 6.17 6.16
N TYR A 75 10.37 5.96 6.63
CA TYR A 75 9.62 7.06 7.23
C TYR A 75 10.28 7.56 8.51
N LEU A 76 10.75 6.66 9.40
CA LEU A 76 11.44 7.05 10.63
C LEU A 76 12.79 7.73 10.38
N GLN A 77 13.46 7.45 9.25
CA GLN A 77 14.65 8.21 8.85
C GLN A 77 14.32 9.67 8.54
N ILE A 78 13.11 9.95 8.02
CA ILE A 78 12.66 11.32 7.71
C ILE A 78 12.04 12.01 8.93
N ASN A 79 11.37 11.24 9.80
CA ASN A 79 10.73 11.73 11.02
C ASN A 79 11.06 10.82 12.22
N PRO A 80 12.24 10.99 12.85
CA PRO A 80 12.67 10.17 13.99
C PRO A 80 11.79 10.30 15.25
N GLU A 81 11.03 11.39 15.37
CA GLU A 81 10.09 11.61 16.47
C GLU A 81 8.84 10.72 16.41
N CYS A 82 8.60 10.13 15.26
CA CYS A 82 7.47 9.23 15.04
C CYS A 82 7.71 7.85 15.67
N ASN A 83 6.64 7.17 16.05
CA ASN A 83 6.67 5.76 16.43
C ASN A 83 5.82 4.92 15.46
N VAL A 84 6.11 3.63 15.39
CA VAL A 84 5.40 2.66 14.55
C VAL A 84 4.63 1.67 15.41
N ILE A 85 3.36 1.46 15.07
CA ILE A 85 2.54 0.40 15.68
C ILE A 85 1.98 -0.44 14.54
N ALA A 86 2.46 -1.68 14.43
CA ALA A 86 2.04 -2.62 13.40
C ALA A 86 1.07 -3.67 13.96
N TYR A 87 0.12 -4.06 13.12
CA TYR A 87 -0.85 -5.13 13.39
C TYR A 87 -0.83 -6.12 12.24
N ASP A 88 -0.42 -7.36 12.52
CA ASP A 88 -0.46 -8.45 11.55
C ASP A 88 -0.48 -9.81 12.27
N HIS A 89 -1.56 -10.55 12.12
CA HIS A 89 -1.73 -11.84 12.77
C HIS A 89 -0.92 -12.96 12.11
N THR A 90 -0.49 -12.77 10.87
CA THR A 90 0.30 -13.75 10.12
C THR A 90 1.75 -13.78 10.59
N VAL A 91 2.28 -12.61 10.98
CA VAL A 91 3.66 -12.44 11.49
C VAL A 91 3.71 -12.78 12.97
N ASN A 92 3.93 -14.04 13.30
CA ASN A 92 3.98 -14.57 14.66
C ASN A 92 5.20 -15.48 14.87
N LYS A 93 5.33 -16.08 16.06
CA LYS A 93 6.45 -16.98 16.37
C LYS A 93 6.58 -18.16 15.40
N LYS A 94 5.45 -18.73 14.94
CA LYS A 94 5.42 -19.84 13.96
C LYS A 94 5.93 -19.37 12.60
N PHE A 95 5.50 -18.20 12.15
CA PHE A 95 5.97 -17.58 10.90
C PHE A 95 7.50 -17.44 10.92
N TRP A 96 8.09 -16.84 11.96
CA TRP A 96 9.52 -16.63 12.06
C TRP A 96 10.31 -17.95 12.12
N LYS A 97 9.79 -18.93 12.84
CA LYS A 97 10.42 -20.28 12.90
C LYS A 97 10.44 -20.94 11.53
N MET A 98 9.35 -20.88 10.78
CA MET A 98 9.27 -21.45 9.43
C MET A 98 10.15 -20.67 8.45
N ARG A 99 10.15 -19.34 8.53
CA ARG A 99 10.96 -18.46 7.68
C ARG A 99 12.44 -18.73 7.88
N PHE A 100 12.92 -18.69 9.12
CA PHE A 100 14.30 -18.98 9.45
C PHE A 100 14.73 -20.37 8.92
N LYS A 101 13.93 -21.42 9.18
CA LYS A 101 14.22 -22.77 8.67
C LYS A 101 14.34 -22.80 7.15
N LYS A 102 13.43 -22.14 6.45
CA LYS A 102 13.42 -22.05 4.97
C LYS A 102 14.67 -21.34 4.45
N ASP A 103 15.00 -20.19 5.02
CA ASP A 103 16.10 -19.35 4.56
C ASP A 103 17.46 -20.00 4.89
N PHE A 104 17.58 -20.63 6.07
CA PHE A 104 18.75 -21.41 6.47
C PHE A 104 19.01 -22.62 5.58
N LEU A 105 17.94 -23.40 5.27
CA LEU A 105 18.06 -24.52 4.33
C LEU A 105 18.45 -24.05 2.92
N ALA A 106 17.89 -22.94 2.46
CA ALA A 106 18.22 -22.36 1.16
C ALA A 106 19.69 -21.90 1.08
N LEU A 107 20.26 -21.46 2.22
CA LEU A 107 21.67 -21.10 2.33
C LEU A 107 22.58 -22.35 2.25
N ILE A 108 22.24 -23.41 3.01
CA ILE A 108 23.02 -24.65 3.04
C ILE A 108 23.00 -25.37 1.68
N MET A 109 21.85 -25.39 1.02
CA MET A 109 21.69 -26.10 -0.27
C MET A 109 22.38 -25.37 -1.45
N LEU A 110 23.15 -24.29 -1.20
CA LEU A 110 23.95 -23.55 -2.19
C LEU A 110 23.18 -23.16 -3.48
N LYS A 111 21.85 -23.16 -3.44
CA LYS A 111 21.02 -22.76 -4.60
C LYS A 111 21.13 -21.25 -4.82
N LYS A 112 22.15 -20.83 -5.59
CA LYS A 112 22.48 -19.44 -5.93
C LYS A 112 22.65 -18.56 -4.67
N LEU A 113 23.82 -18.55 -4.08
CA LEU A 113 24.23 -17.57 -3.07
C LEU A 113 24.15 -16.17 -3.65
N THR A 114 23.10 -15.46 -3.32
CA THR A 114 22.97 -14.01 -3.57
C THR A 114 23.05 -13.30 -2.23
N PHE A 115 23.63 -12.11 -2.22
CA PHE A 115 23.72 -11.26 -1.03
C PHE A 115 22.34 -11.09 -0.34
N ASN A 116 21.27 -10.99 -1.12
CA ASN A 116 19.91 -10.90 -0.59
C ASN A 116 19.48 -12.14 0.22
N LYS A 117 19.90 -13.35 -0.16
CA LYS A 117 19.57 -14.56 0.61
C LYS A 117 20.29 -14.62 1.94
N ILE A 118 21.51 -14.10 2.00
CA ILE A 118 22.23 -13.94 3.27
C ILE A 118 21.50 -12.96 4.17
N LEU A 119 21.06 -11.83 3.64
CA LEU A 119 20.25 -10.83 4.38
C LEU A 119 18.92 -11.40 4.87
N ASP A 120 18.29 -12.30 4.11
CA ASP A 120 17.02 -12.93 4.51
C ASP A 120 17.14 -13.76 5.79
N VAL A 121 18.27 -14.42 6.02
CA VAL A 121 18.54 -15.16 7.28
C VAL A 121 18.56 -14.22 8.48
N PHE A 122 19.09 -13.00 8.30
CA PHE A 122 19.15 -11.99 9.34
C PHE A 122 17.87 -11.18 9.52
N LYS A 123 16.86 -11.40 8.68
CA LYS A 123 15.62 -10.62 8.68
C LYS A 123 14.87 -10.69 10.01
N TYR A 124 14.89 -11.83 10.68
CA TYR A 124 14.31 -11.97 12.02
C TYR A 124 15.04 -11.11 13.05
N ILE A 125 16.35 -11.04 12.98
CA ILE A 125 17.17 -10.20 13.87
C ILE A 125 16.80 -8.73 13.64
N ASP A 126 16.78 -8.31 12.38
CA ASP A 126 16.36 -6.96 11.98
C ASP A 126 14.93 -6.61 12.46
N TYR A 127 13.98 -7.56 12.34
CA TYR A 127 12.65 -7.42 12.90
C TYR A 127 12.66 -7.16 14.41
N LYS A 128 13.44 -7.94 15.16
CA LYS A 128 13.57 -7.80 16.62
C LYS A 128 14.20 -6.47 17.03
N PHE A 129 15.16 -5.99 16.27
CA PHE A 129 15.77 -4.67 16.51
C PHE A 129 14.81 -3.53 16.15
N PHE A 130 14.06 -3.65 15.07
CA PHE A 130 13.14 -2.61 14.65
C PHE A 130 11.92 -2.49 15.58
N PHE A 131 11.31 -3.63 15.93
CA PHE A 131 10.16 -3.68 16.85
C PHE A 131 10.61 -3.82 18.31
N LYS A 132 11.41 -2.84 18.72
CA LYS A 132 11.89 -2.65 20.07
C LYS A 132 11.58 -1.22 20.52
N ASP A 133 11.50 -1.01 21.82
CA ASP A 133 11.29 0.29 22.45
C ASP A 133 10.00 0.98 21.98
N LYS A 134 10.10 2.06 21.18
CA LYS A 134 8.94 2.84 20.72
C LYS A 134 8.18 2.23 19.55
N ASN A 135 8.73 1.24 18.86
CA ASN A 135 8.08 0.56 17.76
C ASN A 135 7.51 -0.78 18.23
N ILE A 136 6.23 -1.02 17.98
CA ILE A 136 5.54 -2.19 18.52
C ILE A 136 4.85 -2.95 17.40
N HIS A 137 4.95 -4.27 17.42
CA HIS A 137 4.16 -5.15 16.58
C HIS A 137 3.22 -6.01 17.42
N PHE A 138 1.94 -6.02 17.05
CA PHE A 138 0.90 -6.86 17.63
C PHE A 138 0.49 -7.95 16.63
N SER A 139 0.69 -9.22 17.00
CA SER A 139 0.19 -10.35 16.21
C SER A 139 -1.33 -10.50 16.40
N LYS A 140 -2.11 -9.56 15.84
CA LYS A 140 -3.57 -9.51 15.95
C LYS A 140 -4.22 -9.36 14.59
N LYS A 141 -5.36 -10.05 14.41
CA LYS A 141 -6.21 -9.91 13.21
C LYS A 141 -7.07 -8.66 13.34
N ILE A 142 -7.05 -7.85 12.29
CA ILE A 142 -7.88 -6.64 12.22
C ILE A 142 -9.28 -7.02 11.77
N VAL A 143 -10.29 -6.58 12.51
CA VAL A 143 -11.69 -6.92 12.28
C VAL A 143 -12.60 -5.69 12.43
N GLN A 144 -13.79 -5.77 11.88
CA GLN A 144 -14.81 -4.73 12.05
C GLN A 144 -15.27 -4.63 13.51
N LYS A 145 -15.58 -5.78 14.12
CA LYS A 145 -15.98 -5.91 15.53
C LYS A 145 -15.18 -7.03 16.17
N LYS A 146 -14.52 -6.72 17.28
CA LYS A 146 -13.74 -7.70 18.04
C LYS A 146 -14.65 -8.68 18.75
N ASN A 147 -14.39 -9.96 18.56
CA ASN A 147 -15.08 -11.05 19.23
C ASN A 147 -14.11 -12.01 19.97
N LYS A 148 -12.83 -11.98 19.61
CA LYS A 148 -11.79 -12.89 20.14
C LYS A 148 -10.58 -12.12 20.66
N SER A 149 -9.80 -12.71 21.55
CA SER A 149 -8.61 -12.07 22.15
C SER A 149 -7.52 -11.73 21.15
N HIS A 150 -7.36 -12.53 20.09
CA HIS A 150 -6.39 -12.31 19.01
C HIS A 150 -6.89 -11.34 17.93
N GLU A 151 -8.05 -10.74 18.10
CA GLU A 151 -8.63 -9.74 17.21
C GLU A 151 -8.47 -8.33 17.78
N VAL A 152 -8.53 -7.33 16.89
CA VAL A 152 -8.54 -5.91 17.25
C VAL A 152 -9.37 -5.14 16.23
N SER A 153 -10.16 -4.19 16.69
CA SER A 153 -10.95 -3.30 15.83
C SER A 153 -10.21 -1.98 15.56
N ILE A 154 -10.57 -1.31 14.46
CA ILE A 154 -10.02 0.03 14.13
C ILE A 154 -10.26 1.03 15.27
N LYS A 155 -11.42 0.98 15.94
CA LYS A 155 -11.72 1.84 17.08
C LYS A 155 -10.72 1.64 18.24
N GLU A 156 -10.35 0.38 18.54
CA GLU A 156 -9.33 0.07 19.56
C GLU A 156 -7.93 0.49 19.12
N ILE A 157 -7.57 0.22 17.85
CA ILE A 157 -6.27 0.61 17.26
C ILE A 157 -6.06 2.12 17.38
N LEU A 158 -7.09 2.92 17.11
CA LEU A 158 -7.05 4.37 17.10
C LEU A 158 -7.40 5.01 18.44
N ASN A 159 -7.65 4.20 19.48
CA ASN A 159 -8.01 4.73 20.80
C ASN A 159 -6.86 5.60 21.37
N LYS A 160 -7.20 6.76 21.94
CA LYS A 160 -6.26 7.72 22.55
C LYS A 160 -5.11 8.18 21.62
N LYS A 161 -5.26 8.03 20.30
CA LYS A 161 -4.24 8.45 19.33
C LYS A 161 -4.73 9.64 18.51
N GLN A 162 -3.81 10.47 18.05
CA GLN A 162 -4.08 11.64 17.21
C GLN A 162 -2.95 11.83 16.20
N ASN A 163 -3.25 12.54 15.11
CA ASN A 163 -2.27 12.87 14.08
C ASN A 163 -1.54 11.67 13.51
N ILE A 164 -2.32 10.70 13.04
CA ILE A 164 -1.88 9.38 12.63
C ILE A 164 -1.68 9.34 11.11
N ILE A 165 -0.66 8.60 10.66
CA ILE A 165 -0.65 7.99 9.34
C ILE A 165 -1.16 6.56 9.50
N LEU A 166 -2.23 6.22 8.80
CA LEU A 166 -2.78 4.87 8.80
C LEU A 166 -2.50 4.20 7.45
N LYS A 167 -1.74 3.12 7.46
CA LYS A 167 -1.50 2.24 6.31
C LYS A 167 -2.34 0.98 6.48
N ILE A 168 -3.08 0.59 5.43
CA ILE A 168 -3.95 -0.59 5.40
C ILE A 168 -3.61 -1.40 4.16
N ASP A 169 -3.14 -2.62 4.38
CA ASP A 169 -2.83 -3.60 3.36
C ASP A 169 -3.10 -4.99 3.97
N ILE A 170 -4.35 -5.44 3.90
CA ILE A 170 -4.86 -6.64 4.60
C ILE A 170 -5.58 -7.62 3.67
N GLU A 171 -5.10 -7.69 2.42
CA GLU A 171 -5.38 -8.76 1.46
C GLU A 171 -6.89 -9.00 1.22
N GLY A 172 -7.68 -7.93 1.09
CA GLY A 172 -9.11 -7.98 0.74
C GLY A 172 -10.07 -7.77 1.92
N ASP A 173 -9.58 -7.69 3.16
CA ASP A 173 -10.40 -7.40 4.35
C ASP A 173 -10.56 -5.88 4.61
N GLU A 174 -9.87 -5.01 3.87
CA GLU A 174 -9.93 -3.55 4.01
C GLU A 174 -11.37 -3.00 3.91
N TYR A 175 -12.20 -3.59 3.08
CA TYR A 175 -13.60 -3.16 2.87
C TYR A 175 -14.49 -3.32 4.11
N LYS A 176 -14.12 -4.24 5.00
CA LYS A 176 -14.87 -4.48 6.25
C LYS A 176 -14.66 -3.37 7.27
N ILE A 177 -13.55 -2.66 7.17
CA ILE A 177 -13.12 -1.66 8.17
C ILE A 177 -13.24 -0.21 7.70
N LEU A 178 -13.51 0.06 6.40
CA LEU A 178 -13.59 1.41 5.85
C LEU A 178 -14.61 2.32 6.59
N GLY A 179 -15.74 1.76 7.01
CA GLY A 179 -16.73 2.50 7.80
C GLY A 179 -16.17 2.99 9.13
N ALA A 180 -15.46 2.11 9.85
CA ALA A 180 -14.81 2.45 11.11
C ALA A 180 -13.66 3.46 10.91
N VAL A 181 -12.88 3.33 9.84
CA VAL A 181 -11.84 4.31 9.46
C VAL A 181 -12.46 5.69 9.22
N ASN A 182 -13.59 5.75 8.53
CA ASN A 182 -14.29 7.01 8.28
C ASN A 182 -14.82 7.66 9.55
N ASN A 183 -15.37 6.88 10.49
CA ASN A 183 -15.85 7.38 11.78
C ASN A 183 -14.71 7.98 12.64
N GLU A 184 -13.52 7.41 12.54
CA GLU A 184 -12.33 7.85 13.27
C GLU A 184 -11.43 8.83 12.45
N CYS A 185 -11.92 9.33 11.32
CA CYS A 185 -11.12 10.13 10.38
C CYS A 185 -10.47 11.38 11.02
N HIS A 186 -11.09 11.94 12.07
CA HIS A 186 -10.56 13.10 12.78
C HIS A 186 -9.20 12.86 13.44
N LYS A 187 -8.84 11.61 13.69
CA LYS A 187 -7.53 11.19 14.24
C LYS A 187 -6.44 11.03 13.17
N ILE A 188 -6.86 10.85 11.91
CA ILE A 188 -5.98 10.43 10.82
C ILE A 188 -5.63 11.64 9.95
N ASN A 189 -4.34 11.86 9.73
CA ASN A 189 -3.82 12.88 8.83
C ASN A 189 -3.74 12.39 7.39
N LEU A 190 -3.21 11.17 7.22
CA LEU A 190 -3.02 10.50 5.94
C LEU A 190 -3.46 9.05 6.05
N LEU A 191 -4.17 8.58 5.04
CA LEU A 191 -4.59 7.21 4.88
C LEU A 191 -3.94 6.64 3.62
N ILE A 192 -3.23 5.53 3.76
CA ILE A 192 -2.71 4.72 2.65
C ILE A 192 -3.49 3.43 2.67
N VAL A 193 -4.10 3.07 1.53
CA VAL A 193 -4.84 1.81 1.41
C VAL A 193 -4.42 1.10 0.14
N GLU A 194 -4.08 -0.16 0.28
CA GLU A 194 -4.01 -1.09 -0.84
C GLU A 194 -5.37 -1.79 -0.97
N PHE A 195 -6.09 -1.48 -2.06
CA PHE A 195 -7.39 -2.06 -2.34
C PHE A 195 -7.24 -3.27 -3.26
N HIS A 196 -7.72 -4.42 -2.81
CA HIS A 196 -7.68 -5.68 -3.56
C HIS A 196 -9.03 -5.99 -4.23
N ASN A 197 -9.00 -6.79 -5.31
CA ASN A 197 -10.21 -7.23 -6.02
C ASN A 197 -11.13 -6.06 -6.42
N ILE A 198 -10.59 -5.07 -7.12
CA ILE A 198 -11.22 -3.79 -7.42
C ILE A 198 -12.59 -3.97 -8.08
N SER A 199 -12.72 -4.80 -9.12
CA SER A 199 -13.98 -4.98 -9.83
C SER A 199 -15.13 -5.42 -8.93
N LYS A 200 -14.85 -6.30 -7.96
CA LYS A 200 -15.87 -6.77 -7.01
C LYS A 200 -16.26 -5.71 -5.98
N ASN A 201 -15.37 -4.77 -5.69
CA ASN A 201 -15.52 -3.85 -4.56
C ASN A 201 -15.60 -2.38 -4.97
N ILE A 202 -15.63 -2.07 -6.26
CA ILE A 202 -15.62 -0.70 -6.79
C ILE A 202 -16.75 0.16 -6.21
N GLY A 203 -17.92 -0.42 -5.98
CA GLY A 203 -19.05 0.26 -5.35
C GLY A 203 -18.79 0.63 -3.88
N LYS A 204 -18.11 -0.25 -3.12
CA LYS A 204 -17.74 0.02 -1.73
C LYS A 204 -16.70 1.14 -1.64
N ILE A 205 -15.73 1.14 -2.55
CA ILE A 205 -14.72 2.21 -2.62
C ILE A 205 -15.39 3.54 -2.98
N LYS A 206 -16.25 3.56 -4.01
CA LYS A 206 -17.02 4.77 -4.38
C LYS A 206 -17.80 5.32 -3.20
N LYS A 207 -18.54 4.46 -2.48
CA LYS A 207 -19.31 4.84 -1.28
C LYS A 207 -18.41 5.40 -0.18
N PHE A 208 -17.25 4.78 0.06
CA PHE A 208 -16.27 5.30 1.02
C PHE A 208 -15.76 6.68 0.61
N LEU A 209 -15.33 6.85 -0.65
CA LEU A 209 -14.77 8.11 -1.15
C LEU A 209 -15.78 9.26 -1.13
N SER A 210 -17.06 9.01 -1.44
CA SER A 210 -18.11 10.03 -1.43
C SER A 210 -18.45 10.48 -0.01
N ASN A 211 -18.46 9.56 0.95
CA ASN A 211 -18.88 9.83 2.33
C ASN A 211 -17.73 10.24 3.27
N SER A 212 -16.48 10.23 2.77
CA SER A 212 -15.34 10.50 3.62
C SER A 212 -14.79 11.93 3.51
N LYS A 213 -14.07 12.35 4.55
CA LYS A 213 -13.27 13.58 4.54
C LYS A 213 -11.90 13.39 3.87
N PHE A 214 -11.60 12.18 3.46
CA PHE A 214 -10.37 11.86 2.75
C PHE A 214 -10.49 12.20 1.26
N LYS A 215 -9.41 12.72 0.68
CA LYS A 215 -9.32 13.04 -0.74
C LYS A 215 -8.08 12.36 -1.32
N ILE A 216 -8.25 11.65 -2.42
CA ILE A 216 -7.15 10.99 -3.12
C ILE A 216 -6.17 12.04 -3.63
N ILE A 217 -4.91 11.93 -3.25
CA ILE A 217 -3.81 12.78 -3.73
C ILE A 217 -2.84 12.01 -4.62
N HIS A 218 -2.82 10.70 -4.51
CA HIS A 218 -2.03 9.81 -5.35
C HIS A 218 -2.72 8.44 -5.50
N LEU A 219 -2.47 7.80 -6.63
CA LEU A 219 -2.95 6.46 -6.93
C LEU A 219 -1.96 5.77 -7.86
N HIS A 220 -1.64 4.51 -7.57
CA HIS A 220 -0.81 3.63 -8.39
C HIS A 220 -1.51 2.27 -8.56
N ALA A 221 -1.48 1.70 -9.76
CA ALA A 221 -1.99 0.34 -9.96
C ALA A 221 -0.86 -0.65 -9.73
N ASN A 222 -1.03 -1.53 -8.74
CA ASN A 222 -0.03 -2.53 -8.41
C ASN A 222 0.05 -3.60 -9.51
N ASN A 223 1.16 -3.61 -10.26
CA ASN A 223 1.35 -4.51 -11.40
C ASN A 223 1.61 -5.97 -10.97
N TYR A 224 1.82 -6.24 -9.67
CA TYR A 224 1.88 -7.59 -9.13
C TYR A 224 0.50 -8.26 -9.23
N GLY A 225 -0.56 -7.53 -8.88
CA GLY A 225 -1.95 -7.98 -8.99
C GLY A 225 -2.45 -8.14 -10.43
N GLY A 226 -1.83 -7.44 -11.40
CA GLY A 226 -2.23 -7.47 -12.81
C GLY A 226 -3.58 -6.82 -13.09
N ILE A 227 -4.15 -7.14 -14.24
CA ILE A 227 -5.45 -6.64 -14.73
C ILE A 227 -6.42 -7.83 -14.76
N ASP A 228 -7.66 -7.62 -14.32
CA ASP A 228 -8.70 -8.61 -14.30
C ASP A 228 -9.46 -8.73 -15.64
N LYS A 229 -10.38 -9.68 -15.73
CA LYS A 229 -11.21 -9.92 -16.94
C LYS A 229 -12.13 -8.76 -17.32
N PHE A 230 -12.37 -7.81 -16.42
CA PHE A 230 -13.17 -6.60 -16.66
C PHE A 230 -12.30 -5.39 -17.01
N ASN A 231 -11.02 -5.63 -17.30
CA ASN A 231 -10.04 -4.60 -17.62
C ASN A 231 -9.81 -3.57 -16.49
N ASN A 232 -9.96 -3.99 -15.23
CA ASN A 232 -9.57 -3.20 -14.07
C ASN A 232 -8.27 -3.73 -13.46
N PRO A 233 -7.44 -2.88 -12.85
CA PRO A 233 -6.34 -3.39 -12.04
C PRO A 233 -6.93 -4.19 -10.87
N ASN A 234 -6.37 -5.37 -10.59
CA ASN A 234 -6.80 -6.17 -9.45
C ASN A 234 -6.51 -5.48 -8.12
N VAL A 235 -5.41 -4.74 -8.08
CA VAL A 235 -4.91 -4.06 -6.88
C VAL A 235 -4.52 -2.64 -7.21
N ILE A 236 -4.92 -1.70 -6.35
CA ILE A 236 -4.51 -0.30 -6.41
C ILE A 236 -4.04 0.21 -5.05
N GLU A 237 -2.93 0.92 -5.06
CA GLU A 237 -2.37 1.66 -3.93
C GLU A 237 -2.91 3.07 -3.95
N VAL A 238 -3.60 3.50 -2.91
CA VAL A 238 -4.24 4.82 -2.86
C VAL A 238 -3.78 5.59 -1.65
N THR A 239 -3.27 6.80 -1.88
CA THR A 239 -2.94 7.74 -0.81
C THR A 239 -3.99 8.82 -0.71
N LEU A 240 -4.58 8.94 0.47
CA LEU A 240 -5.65 9.89 0.77
C LEU A 240 -5.23 10.81 1.92
N ILE A 241 -5.47 12.11 1.73
CA ILE A 241 -5.23 13.13 2.76
C ILE A 241 -6.54 13.57 3.40
N ASN A 242 -6.52 13.84 4.69
CA ASN A 242 -7.67 14.39 5.39
C ASN A 242 -7.87 15.88 5.03
N SER A 243 -8.88 16.16 4.22
CA SER A 243 -9.18 17.51 3.72
C SER A 243 -9.72 18.47 4.78
N LYS A 244 -10.07 17.99 5.98
CA LYS A 244 -10.42 18.85 7.12
C LYS A 244 -9.21 19.35 7.90
N LYS A 245 -8.06 18.66 7.76
CA LYS A 245 -6.81 19.01 8.44
C LYS A 245 -5.79 19.66 7.51
N PHE A 246 -5.86 19.36 6.22
CA PHE A 246 -4.89 19.83 5.23
C PHE A 246 -5.58 20.36 3.99
N PHE A 247 -5.01 21.41 3.44
CA PHE A 247 -5.50 21.97 2.19
C PHE A 247 -5.35 20.97 1.04
N VAL A 248 -6.44 20.76 0.30
CA VAL A 248 -6.50 19.97 -0.92
C VAL A 248 -7.09 20.83 -2.03
N ASN A 249 -6.44 20.88 -3.18
CA ASN A 249 -6.94 21.59 -4.33
C ASN A 249 -8.31 21.02 -4.75
N LYS A 250 -9.25 21.85 -5.13
CA LYS A 250 -10.59 21.42 -5.62
C LYS A 250 -10.53 20.80 -7.02
N LYS A 251 -9.51 21.11 -7.83
CA LYS A 251 -9.34 20.60 -9.19
C LYS A 251 -8.73 19.20 -9.17
N LYS A 252 -9.17 18.36 -10.10
CA LYS A 252 -8.56 17.05 -10.35
C LYS A 252 -7.20 17.17 -11.02
N SER A 253 -6.37 16.16 -10.83
CA SER A 253 -5.04 16.08 -11.44
C SER A 253 -5.16 15.85 -12.95
N THR A 254 -4.30 16.52 -13.70
CA THR A 254 -4.11 16.28 -15.16
C THR A 254 -2.91 15.37 -15.45
N LYS A 255 -2.23 14.87 -14.40
CA LYS A 255 -1.07 13.99 -14.55
C LYS A 255 -1.48 12.63 -15.09
N LYS A 256 -0.57 12.03 -15.85
CA LYS A 256 -0.65 10.61 -16.23
C LYS A 256 -0.19 9.75 -15.06
N TYR A 257 -0.80 8.59 -14.87
CA TYR A 257 -0.43 7.59 -13.88
C TYR A 257 0.00 6.30 -14.56
N PRO A 258 1.11 5.69 -14.15
CA PRO A 258 1.99 6.05 -13.03
C PRO A 258 2.75 7.36 -13.27
N ILE A 259 3.16 8.06 -12.19
CA ILE A 259 3.92 9.31 -12.24
C ILE A 259 5.41 8.97 -12.33
N LEU A 260 6.03 9.31 -13.45
CA LEU A 260 7.46 9.07 -13.67
C LEU A 260 8.33 9.73 -12.59
N GLY A 261 9.26 8.95 -12.04
CA GLY A 261 10.18 9.37 -10.98
C GLY A 261 9.61 9.34 -9.56
N LEU A 262 8.32 9.01 -9.41
CA LEU A 262 7.69 8.76 -8.11
C LEU A 262 7.22 7.31 -8.00
N ASP A 263 6.53 6.81 -9.02
CA ASP A 263 6.04 5.43 -9.05
C ASP A 263 7.11 4.50 -9.61
N TYR A 264 7.12 3.29 -9.08
CA TYR A 264 8.00 2.21 -9.52
C TYR A 264 7.19 0.92 -9.58
N LYS A 265 7.55 0.05 -10.54
CA LYS A 265 6.95 -1.27 -10.70
C LYS A 265 7.03 -2.07 -9.40
N ASN A 266 5.90 -2.56 -8.90
CA ASN A 266 5.88 -3.48 -7.76
C ASN A 266 6.63 -4.76 -8.11
N LEU A 267 6.36 -5.31 -9.29
CA LEU A 267 7.07 -6.45 -9.86
C LEU A 267 7.90 -6.02 -11.09
N LYS A 268 9.23 -6.01 -10.97
CA LYS A 268 10.17 -5.53 -12.01
C LYS A 268 9.98 -6.19 -13.38
N ARG A 269 9.65 -7.49 -13.42
CA ARG A 269 9.49 -8.28 -14.65
C ARG A 269 8.20 -8.01 -15.42
N ARG A 270 7.23 -7.30 -14.83
CA ARG A 270 5.98 -6.91 -15.50
C ARG A 270 6.00 -5.44 -15.84
N GLU A 271 5.32 -5.09 -16.93
CA GLU A 271 5.10 -3.69 -17.26
C GLU A 271 4.20 -3.01 -16.23
N ASP A 272 4.43 -1.72 -16.01
CA ASP A 272 3.60 -0.92 -15.12
C ASP A 272 2.22 -0.66 -15.76
N ILE A 273 1.17 -0.57 -14.93
CA ILE A 273 -0.20 -0.43 -15.40
C ILE A 273 -0.52 1.06 -15.54
N ARG A 274 -0.70 1.51 -16.78
CA ARG A 274 -1.19 2.87 -17.05
C ARG A 274 -2.66 2.96 -16.70
N LEU A 275 -3.08 4.10 -16.14
CA LEU A 275 -4.46 4.35 -15.77
C LEU A 275 -5.05 5.54 -16.52
N LYS A 276 -6.32 5.41 -16.91
CA LYS A 276 -7.19 6.49 -17.36
C LYS A 276 -8.36 6.63 -16.40
N PHE A 277 -9.03 7.76 -16.45
CA PHE A 277 -10.22 8.03 -15.65
C PHE A 277 -11.33 8.51 -16.58
N ASN A 278 -12.55 8.06 -16.30
CA ASN A 278 -13.72 8.61 -16.99
C ASN A 278 -13.84 10.11 -16.66
N ASP A 279 -14.33 10.88 -17.60
CA ASP A 279 -14.64 12.29 -17.39
C ASP A 279 -15.90 12.46 -16.53
#